data_c3d04e9583b52b8aa0e92caf06d6a6be
#
_entry.id   c3d04e9583b52b8aa0e92caf06d6a6be
#
_cell.length_a   1.000
_cell.length_b   1.000
_cell.length_c   1.000
_cell.angle_alpha   90.00
_cell.angle_beta   90.00
_cell.angle_gamma   90.00
#
_symmetry.space_group_name_H-M   'P 1'
#
loop_
_entity.id
_entity.type
_entity.pdbx_description
1 polymer ?
#
loop_
_entity_poly.entity_id
_entity_poly.type
_entity_poly.pdbx_seq_one_letter_code
_entity_poly.pdbx_strand_id
1 'polypeptide(L)'
;MKESRLMQLQYATAVAALVLVGIHLLMQGVLVPWSEVLSFQHVLSVYRDWINGSMLELLLVVVLLHGFNGLRMILLEWRQTARWTEWVNAGTVVAAIVAIAYGTRTIIYAIVGGVS
;
A
#
# COMPACT_ATOMS: atom_id res chain seq x y z
N MET A 1 -3.37 10.38 18.89
CA MET A 1 -4.56 9.74 18.31
C MET A 1 -5.09 8.69 19.24
N LYS A 2 -6.39 8.58 19.33
CA LYS A 2 -7.01 7.56 20.18
C LYS A 2 -6.83 6.18 19.55
N GLU A 3 -6.47 5.19 20.37
CA GLU A 3 -6.29 3.81 19.93
C GLU A 3 -7.56 3.23 19.29
N SER A 4 -8.75 3.62 19.77
CA SER A 4 -10.01 3.17 19.19
C SER A 4 -10.16 3.60 17.73
N ARG A 5 -9.72 4.81 17.37
CA ARG A 5 -9.73 5.28 15.98
C ARG A 5 -8.72 4.53 15.14
N LEU A 6 -7.55 4.21 15.69
CA LEU A 6 -6.53 3.45 14.98
C LEU A 6 -6.99 2.00 14.76
N MET A 7 -7.74 1.43 15.69
CA MET A 7 -8.36 0.11 15.50
C MET A 7 -9.41 0.15 14.40
N GLN A 8 -10.25 1.19 14.37
CA GLN A 8 -11.22 1.36 13.28
C GLN A 8 -10.53 1.52 11.93
N LEU A 9 -9.43 2.27 11.89
CA LEU A 9 -8.61 2.40 10.69
C LEU A 9 -8.08 1.04 10.26
N GLN A 10 -7.61 0.23 11.21
CA GLN A 10 -7.06 -1.10 10.93
C GLN A 10 -8.12 -2.01 10.30
N TYR A 11 -9.32 -2.03 10.85
CA TYR A 11 -10.42 -2.83 10.30
C TYR A 11 -10.87 -2.31 8.92
N ALA A 12 -11.02 -1.00 8.79
CA ALA A 12 -11.44 -0.39 7.53
C ALA A 12 -10.43 -0.65 6.42
N THR A 13 -9.13 -0.48 6.72
CA THR A 13 -8.08 -0.75 5.74
C THR A 13 -7.95 -2.24 5.43
N ALA A 14 -8.23 -3.12 6.39
CA ALA A 14 -8.25 -4.56 6.14
C ALA A 14 -9.31 -4.94 5.11
N VAL A 15 -10.54 -4.45 5.29
CA VAL A 15 -11.63 -4.72 4.34
C VAL A 15 -11.33 -4.11 2.98
N ALA A 16 -10.89 -2.85 2.95
CA ALA A 16 -10.55 -2.19 1.70
C ALA A 16 -9.41 -2.90 0.97
N ALA A 17 -8.38 -3.31 1.71
CA ALA A 17 -7.26 -4.06 1.12
C ALA A 17 -7.71 -5.40 0.57
N LEU A 18 -8.56 -6.11 1.30
CA LEU A 18 -9.07 -7.42 0.83
C LEU A 18 -9.81 -7.26 -0.50
N VAL A 19 -10.70 -6.28 -0.61
CA VAL A 19 -11.45 -6.03 -1.83
C VAL A 19 -10.52 -5.61 -2.97
N LEU A 20 -9.63 -4.65 -2.73
CA LEU A 20 -8.73 -4.13 -3.76
C LEU A 20 -7.72 -5.17 -4.22
N VAL A 21 -7.12 -5.92 -3.30
CA VAL A 21 -6.20 -7.00 -3.65
C VAL A 21 -6.94 -8.09 -4.41
N GLY A 22 -8.15 -8.44 -3.98
CA GLY A 22 -8.97 -9.41 -4.67
C GLY A 22 -9.26 -9.02 -6.12
N ILE A 23 -9.67 -7.77 -6.35
CA ILE A 23 -9.89 -7.25 -7.70
C ILE A 23 -8.59 -7.26 -8.50
N HIS A 24 -7.50 -6.80 -7.91
CA HIS A 24 -6.19 -6.76 -8.59
C HIS A 24 -5.75 -8.16 -9.02
N LEU A 25 -5.85 -9.15 -8.12
CA LEU A 25 -5.47 -10.53 -8.43
C LEU A 25 -6.37 -11.14 -9.49
N LEU A 26 -7.68 -10.84 -9.44
CA LEU A 26 -8.60 -11.33 -10.45
C LEU A 26 -8.26 -10.77 -11.84
N MET A 27 -8.01 -9.46 -11.93
CA MET A 27 -7.70 -8.82 -13.20
C MET A 27 -6.35 -9.25 -13.76
N GLN A 28 -5.33 -9.37 -12.91
CA GLN A 28 -3.97 -9.66 -13.36
C GLN A 28 -3.62 -11.14 -13.33
N GLY A 29 -4.26 -11.92 -12.45
CA GLY A 29 -3.95 -13.33 -12.28
C GLY A 29 -4.85 -14.29 -13.07
N VAL A 30 -6.06 -13.84 -13.42
CA VAL A 30 -7.05 -14.69 -14.09
C VAL A 30 -7.34 -14.22 -15.51
N LEU A 31 -7.53 -12.90 -15.68
CA LEU A 31 -7.93 -12.34 -16.98
C LEU A 31 -6.77 -12.10 -17.93
N VAL A 32 -5.54 -12.10 -17.43
CA VAL A 32 -4.34 -11.88 -18.25
C VAL A 32 -3.59 -13.22 -18.38
N PRO A 33 -3.14 -13.59 -19.61
CA PRO A 33 -2.33 -14.79 -19.78
C PRO A 33 -1.05 -14.76 -18.95
N TRP A 34 -0.68 -15.90 -18.37
CA TRP A 34 0.51 -16.02 -17.54
C TRP A 34 1.81 -15.58 -18.26
N SER A 35 1.86 -15.80 -19.58
CA SER A 35 3.01 -15.41 -20.38
C SER A 35 3.19 -13.89 -20.48
N GLU A 36 2.15 -13.11 -20.22
CA GLU A 36 2.15 -11.65 -20.40
C GLU A 36 2.10 -10.89 -19.08
N VAL A 37 1.54 -11.50 -18.01
CA VAL A 37 1.22 -10.79 -16.78
C VAL A 37 2.43 -10.11 -16.13
N LEU A 38 3.61 -10.69 -16.25
CA LEU A 38 4.85 -10.13 -15.70
C LEU A 38 5.73 -9.47 -16.77
N SER A 39 5.25 -9.34 -18.01
CA SER A 39 6.03 -8.64 -19.04
C SER A 39 6.12 -7.14 -18.71
N PHE A 40 7.25 -6.54 -19.02
CA PHE A 40 7.48 -5.11 -18.78
C PHE A 40 6.44 -4.24 -19.48
N GLN A 41 6.12 -4.59 -20.72
CA GLN A 41 5.13 -3.82 -21.49
C GLN A 41 3.74 -3.91 -20.89
N HIS A 42 3.33 -5.09 -20.42
CA HIS A 42 2.03 -5.23 -19.75
C HIS A 42 1.98 -4.42 -18.47
N VAL A 43 3.02 -4.50 -17.64
CA VAL A 43 3.08 -3.75 -16.38
C VAL A 43 2.98 -2.25 -16.66
N LEU A 44 3.70 -1.73 -17.66
CA LEU A 44 3.60 -0.33 -18.05
C LEU A 44 2.20 0.03 -18.53
N SER A 45 1.56 -0.84 -19.30
CA SER A 45 0.21 -0.56 -19.79
C SER A 45 -0.80 -0.45 -18.67
N VAL A 46 -0.65 -1.26 -17.63
CA VAL A 46 -1.49 -1.20 -16.43
C VAL A 46 -1.31 0.14 -15.70
N TYR A 47 -0.05 0.57 -15.52
CA TYR A 47 0.23 1.85 -14.88
C TYR A 47 -0.29 3.04 -15.68
N ARG A 48 -0.22 2.98 -16.99
CA ARG A 48 -0.63 4.07 -17.88
C ARG A 48 -2.13 4.17 -18.08
N ASP A 49 -2.88 3.08 -17.86
CA ASP A 49 -4.32 3.16 -17.83
C ASP A 49 -4.76 3.89 -16.56
N TRP A 50 -5.43 5.01 -16.73
CA TRP A 50 -5.75 5.87 -15.59
C TRP A 50 -6.65 5.18 -14.56
N ILE A 51 -7.52 4.26 -14.98
CA ILE A 51 -8.36 3.49 -14.05
C ILE A 51 -7.51 2.51 -13.25
N ASN A 52 -6.70 1.72 -13.94
CA ASN A 52 -5.83 0.74 -13.28
C ASN A 52 -4.72 1.42 -12.49
N GLY A 53 -4.15 2.51 -13.00
CA GLY A 53 -3.14 3.29 -12.29
C GLY A 53 -3.69 3.89 -11.00
N SER A 54 -4.92 4.44 -11.04
CA SER A 54 -5.58 4.97 -9.85
C SER A 54 -5.87 3.87 -8.85
N MET A 55 -6.29 2.69 -9.31
CA MET A 55 -6.51 1.54 -8.44
C MET A 55 -5.23 1.09 -7.76
N LEU A 56 -4.11 1.07 -8.49
CA LEU A 56 -2.80 0.72 -7.93
C LEU A 56 -2.36 1.73 -6.88
N GLU A 57 -2.58 3.02 -7.11
CA GLU A 57 -2.27 4.06 -6.13
C GLU A 57 -3.10 3.88 -4.86
N LEU A 58 -4.41 3.66 -5.01
CA LEU A 58 -5.30 3.41 -3.88
C LEU A 58 -4.88 2.15 -3.13
N LEU A 59 -4.56 1.08 -3.85
CA LEU A 59 -4.08 -0.17 -3.28
C LEU A 59 -2.78 0.05 -2.50
N LEU A 60 -1.85 0.80 -3.06
CA LEU A 60 -0.58 1.15 -2.41
C LEU A 60 -0.83 1.84 -1.06
N VAL A 61 -1.65 2.90 -1.06
CA VAL A 61 -1.93 3.67 0.16
C VAL A 61 -2.62 2.80 1.20
N VAL A 62 -3.66 2.08 0.80
CA VAL A 62 -4.44 1.24 1.73
C VAL A 62 -3.58 0.13 2.33
N VAL A 63 -2.81 -0.58 1.51
CA VAL A 63 -1.97 -1.69 1.98
C VAL A 63 -0.86 -1.17 2.90
N LEU A 64 -0.25 -0.05 2.57
CA LEU A 64 0.81 0.53 3.41
C LEU A 64 0.25 1.05 4.73
N LEU A 65 -0.90 1.72 4.73
CA LEU A 65 -1.54 2.16 5.97
C LEU A 65 -1.90 0.98 6.85
N HIS A 66 -2.49 -0.05 6.28
CA HIS A 66 -2.85 -1.26 7.01
C HIS A 66 -1.60 -1.94 7.58
N GLY A 67 -0.58 -2.14 6.75
CA GLY A 67 0.65 -2.82 7.14
C GLY A 67 1.43 -2.07 8.22
N PHE A 68 1.63 -0.77 8.04
CA PHE A 68 2.38 0.03 9.02
C PHE A 68 1.61 0.22 10.33
N ASN A 69 0.29 0.42 10.26
CA ASN A 69 -0.50 0.49 11.48
C ASN A 69 -0.49 -0.85 12.21
N GLY A 70 -0.58 -1.98 11.49
CA GLY A 70 -0.47 -3.30 12.09
C GLY A 70 0.90 -3.55 12.71
N LEU A 71 1.97 -3.19 12.01
CA LEU A 71 3.33 -3.27 12.55
C LEU A 71 3.48 -2.43 13.81
N ARG A 72 2.95 -1.20 13.78
CA ARG A 72 2.93 -0.32 14.95
C ARG A 72 2.29 -1.02 16.15
N MET A 73 1.13 -1.63 15.95
CA MET A 73 0.41 -2.31 17.04
C MET A 73 1.24 -3.45 17.64
N ILE A 74 1.89 -4.24 16.78
CA ILE A 74 2.75 -5.34 17.23
C ILE A 74 3.95 -4.80 18.02
N LEU A 75 4.59 -3.76 17.54
CA LEU A 75 5.75 -3.17 18.20
C LEU A 75 5.39 -2.53 19.55
N LEU A 76 4.19 -1.96 19.67
CA LEU A 76 3.73 -1.38 20.94
C LEU A 76 3.46 -2.46 21.98
N GLU A 77 3.05 -3.66 21.56
CA GLU A 77 2.89 -4.77 22.49
C GLU A 77 4.21 -5.29 23.03
N TRP A 78 5.28 -5.11 22.29
CA TRP A 78 6.61 -5.62 22.64
C TRP A 78 7.18 -4.92 23.86
N ARG A 79 6.98 -3.60 23.96
CA ARG A 79 7.39 -2.80 25.12
C ARG A 79 6.31 -1.76 25.42
N GLN A 80 6.12 -1.50 26.70
CA GLN A 80 5.05 -0.61 27.16
C GLN A 80 5.58 0.61 27.91
N THR A 81 6.71 1.15 27.44
CA THR A 81 7.27 2.39 27.98
C THR A 81 6.85 3.58 27.12
N ALA A 82 6.74 4.77 27.76
CA ALA A 82 6.35 5.99 27.04
C ALA A 82 7.35 6.33 25.93
N ARG A 83 8.65 6.17 26.20
CA ARG A 83 9.68 6.45 25.20
C ARG A 83 9.59 5.52 24.00
N TRP A 84 9.36 4.24 24.23
CA TRP A 84 9.20 3.27 23.16
C TRP A 84 7.97 3.58 22.30
N THR A 85 6.86 3.96 22.94
CA THR A 85 5.63 4.35 22.26
C THR A 85 5.86 5.55 21.34
N GLU A 86 6.57 6.58 21.82
CA GLU A 86 6.91 7.75 21.02
C GLU A 86 7.77 7.38 19.80
N TRP A 87 8.78 6.55 20.01
CA TRP A 87 9.68 6.11 18.95
C TRP A 87 8.91 5.30 17.89
N VAL A 88 8.07 4.37 18.31
CA VAL A 88 7.28 3.55 17.39
C VAL A 88 6.30 4.40 16.60
N ASN A 89 5.59 5.31 17.26
CA ASN A 89 4.63 6.19 16.58
C ASN A 89 5.33 7.08 15.55
N ALA A 90 6.42 7.71 15.92
CA ALA A 90 7.17 8.56 15.01
C ALA A 90 7.79 7.75 13.86
N GLY A 91 8.41 6.61 14.17
CA GLY A 91 9.06 5.77 13.18
C GLY A 91 8.10 5.20 12.16
N THR A 92 6.95 4.71 12.60
CA THR A 92 5.96 4.15 11.68
C THR A 92 5.31 5.20 10.79
N VAL A 93 5.05 6.40 11.32
CA VAL A 93 4.51 7.51 10.52
C VAL A 93 5.52 7.93 9.45
N VAL A 94 6.78 8.12 9.82
CA VAL A 94 7.84 8.49 8.86
C VAL A 94 8.02 7.40 7.81
N ALA A 95 8.08 6.15 8.23
CA ALA A 95 8.24 5.01 7.30
C ALA A 95 7.07 4.93 6.33
N ALA A 96 5.84 5.11 6.81
CA ALA A 96 4.65 5.09 5.96
C ALA A 96 4.68 6.23 4.93
N ILE A 97 5.02 7.44 5.35
CA ILE A 97 5.12 8.59 4.45
C ILE A 97 6.19 8.35 3.37
N VAL A 98 7.36 7.87 3.76
CA VAL A 98 8.45 7.59 2.82
C VAL A 98 8.05 6.48 1.84
N ALA A 99 7.43 5.42 2.33
CA ALA A 99 7.02 4.30 1.48
C ALA A 99 5.94 4.73 0.49
N ILE A 100 4.94 5.49 0.93
CA ILE A 100 3.87 5.99 0.06
C ILE A 100 4.45 6.95 -0.99
N ALA A 101 5.31 7.87 -0.57
CA ALA A 101 5.95 8.82 -1.47
C ALA A 101 6.79 8.12 -2.54
N TYR A 102 7.56 7.12 -2.14
CA TYR A 102 8.38 6.34 -3.08
C TYR A 102 7.53 5.54 -4.06
N GLY A 103 6.50 4.86 -3.57
CA GLY A 103 5.59 4.10 -4.43
C GLY A 103 4.83 4.99 -5.40
N THR A 104 4.34 6.14 -4.93
CA THR A 104 3.65 7.13 -5.77
C THR A 104 4.58 7.66 -6.85
N ARG A 105 5.84 7.95 -6.49
CA ARG A 105 6.85 8.36 -7.46
C ARG A 105 7.03 7.31 -8.56
N THR A 106 7.09 6.05 -8.20
CA THR A 106 7.23 4.94 -9.15
C THR A 106 6.05 4.91 -10.13
N ILE A 107 4.82 5.05 -9.61
CA ILE A 107 3.62 5.06 -10.44
C ILE A 107 3.62 6.26 -11.40
N ILE A 108 3.97 7.45 -10.90
CA ILE A 108 4.04 8.65 -11.72
C ILE A 108 5.07 8.51 -12.84
N TYR A 109 6.26 8.01 -12.54
CA TYR A 109 7.28 7.78 -13.56
C TYR A 109 6.80 6.82 -14.65
N ALA A 110 6.09 5.77 -14.28
CA ALA A 110 5.54 4.83 -15.25
C ALA A 110 4.48 5.50 -16.13
N ILE A 111 3.61 6.33 -15.54
CA ILE A 111 2.54 7.03 -16.27
C ILE A 111 3.11 8.01 -17.28
N VAL A 112 4.12 8.81 -16.89
CA VAL A 112 4.69 9.82 -17.79
C VAL A 112 5.76 9.25 -18.73
N GLY A 113 6.01 7.94 -18.66
CA GLY A 113 6.97 7.30 -19.55
C GLY A 113 8.42 7.54 -19.17
N GLY A 114 8.69 7.99 -17.95
CA GLY A 114 10.04 8.26 -17.47
C GLY A 114 10.86 7.01 -17.15
N VAL A 115 10.28 5.84 -17.27
CA VAL A 115 10.97 4.57 -17.09
C VAL A 115 11.40 4.09 -18.47
N SER A 116 12.56 4.46 -18.86
CA SER A 116 13.16 4.04 -20.13
C SER A 116 14.45 3.28 -19.88
#